data_ebd0f25b0508a81042d427bb8c4e366c
#
_entry.id   ebd0f25b0508a81042d427bb8c4e366c
#
_cell.length_a   1.000
_cell.length_b   1.000
_cell.length_c   1.000
_cell.angle_alpha   90.00
_cell.angle_beta   90.00
_cell.angle_gamma   90.00
#
_symmetry.space_group_name_H-M   'P 1'
#
loop_
_entity.id
_entity.type
_entity.pdbx_description
1 polymer ?
#
loop_
_entity_poly.entity_id
_entity_poly.type
_entity_poly.pdbx_seq_one_letter_code
_entity_poly.pdbx_strand_id
1 'polypeptide(L)'
;MGKYFGTDGFRGEANVVLTVEHAFKVGRYLGWYYGQEHKARIVIGKDTRRSSYMFEYALAAGLTASGADAYLLHVTTTPSVSYVVRTEDFDCGIMISASHNPYYDNGIKVINSKGQKLEAEVEAKVEAYIDGESGEIPLAKKEAIGRTVDYAAGRNRYIGHLISLATRSFKEVKDGLD
;
A
#
# COMPACT_ATOMS: atom_id res chain seq x y z
N MET A 1 10.86 -10.81 14.69
CA MET A 1 10.34 -9.47 14.46
C MET A 1 11.39 -8.75 13.64
N GLY A 2 11.03 -8.14 12.54
CA GLY A 2 11.98 -7.44 11.67
C GLY A 2 12.56 -6.19 12.34
N LYS A 3 13.57 -5.60 11.72
CA LYS A 3 14.21 -4.35 12.18
C LYS A 3 13.28 -3.15 12.03
N TYR A 4 12.52 -3.10 10.92
CA TYR A 4 11.61 -2.01 10.57
C TYR A 4 10.15 -2.45 10.59
N PHE A 5 9.83 -3.63 10.02
CA PHE A 5 8.48 -4.14 9.95
C PHE A 5 8.08 -4.92 11.20
N GLY A 6 7.16 -4.34 11.96
CA GLY A 6 6.50 -4.99 13.08
C GLY A 6 5.18 -5.66 12.67
N THR A 7 4.36 -6.01 13.67
CA THR A 7 3.02 -6.59 13.46
C THR A 7 2.12 -5.71 12.58
N ASP A 8 2.27 -4.39 12.73
CA ASP A 8 1.44 -3.38 12.06
C ASP A 8 2.15 -2.63 10.92
N GLY A 9 3.20 -3.20 10.35
CA GLY A 9 4.03 -2.58 9.32
C GLY A 9 5.18 -1.77 9.90
N PHE A 10 5.81 -0.94 9.08
CA PHE A 10 6.90 -0.04 9.48
C PHE A 10 6.30 1.25 10.02
N ARG A 11 6.35 1.46 11.33
CA ARG A 11 5.81 2.65 12.01
C ARG A 11 6.88 3.44 12.73
N GLY A 12 6.69 4.75 12.79
CA GLY A 12 7.51 5.67 13.57
C GLY A 12 7.20 7.12 13.32
N GLU A 13 7.86 7.99 14.09
CA GLU A 13 7.76 9.43 13.91
C GLU A 13 8.26 9.80 12.50
N ALA A 14 7.43 10.56 11.77
CA ALA A 14 7.72 10.95 10.40
C ALA A 14 8.93 11.89 10.32
N ASN A 15 9.86 11.61 9.40
CA ASN A 15 11.15 12.28 9.21
C ASN A 15 12.16 12.10 10.37
N VAL A 16 11.85 11.26 11.35
CA VAL A 16 12.76 10.88 12.44
C VAL A 16 13.09 9.38 12.34
N VAL A 17 12.09 8.53 12.44
CA VAL A 17 12.22 7.07 12.36
C VAL A 17 11.85 6.57 10.96
N LEU A 18 10.71 7.01 10.45
CA LEU A 18 10.25 6.71 9.09
C LEU A 18 10.47 7.92 8.19
N THR A 19 11.34 7.78 7.19
CA THR A 19 11.72 8.87 6.28
C THR A 19 11.21 8.62 4.84
N VAL A 20 11.28 9.66 4.00
CA VAL A 20 10.95 9.54 2.57
C VAL A 20 11.91 8.60 1.84
N GLU A 21 13.17 8.49 2.29
CA GLU A 21 14.14 7.54 1.73
C GLU A 21 13.72 6.09 2.00
N HIS A 22 13.25 5.81 3.22
CA HIS A 22 12.69 4.49 3.55
C HIS A 22 11.49 4.18 2.64
N ALA A 23 10.55 5.11 2.50
CA ALA A 23 9.37 4.93 1.65
C ALA A 23 9.76 4.73 0.17
N PHE A 24 10.70 5.52 -0.34
CA PHE A 24 11.23 5.36 -1.70
C PHE A 24 11.84 3.98 -1.90
N LYS A 25 12.69 3.51 -0.98
CA LYS A 25 13.32 2.18 -1.05
C LYS A 25 12.29 1.06 -0.96
N VAL A 26 11.27 1.17 -0.10
CA VAL A 26 10.14 0.22 -0.08
C VAL A 26 9.48 0.15 -1.45
N GLY A 27 9.15 1.30 -2.05
CA GLY A 27 8.60 1.36 -3.40
C GLY A 27 9.53 0.75 -4.45
N ARG A 28 10.82 1.05 -4.41
CA ARG A 28 11.84 0.48 -5.30
C ARG A 28 11.84 -1.03 -5.25
N TYR A 29 11.91 -1.58 -4.03
CA TYR A 29 11.98 -3.02 -3.84
C TYR A 29 10.70 -3.73 -4.31
N LEU A 30 9.53 -3.27 -3.86
CA LEU A 30 8.26 -3.89 -4.22
C LEU A 30 7.98 -3.81 -5.72
N GLY A 31 8.26 -2.67 -6.36
CA GLY A 31 8.10 -2.52 -7.81
C GLY A 31 8.99 -3.48 -8.61
N TRP A 32 10.23 -3.67 -8.18
CA TRP A 32 11.14 -4.64 -8.78
C TRP A 32 10.73 -6.09 -8.47
N TYR A 33 10.40 -6.40 -7.22
CA TYR A 33 10.07 -7.75 -6.76
C TYR A 33 8.86 -8.33 -7.50
N TYR A 34 7.80 -7.57 -7.62
CA TYR A 34 6.59 -8.00 -8.33
C TYR A 34 6.69 -7.83 -9.86
N GLY A 35 7.65 -7.03 -10.32
CA GLY A 35 7.83 -6.72 -11.74
C GLY A 35 8.70 -7.69 -12.53
N GLN A 36 9.05 -8.88 -11.98
CA GLN A 36 10.00 -9.80 -12.64
C GLN A 36 9.41 -10.50 -13.87
N GLU A 37 8.13 -10.79 -13.89
CA GLU A 37 7.47 -11.55 -14.95
C GLU A 37 6.48 -10.71 -15.77
N HIS A 38 5.96 -9.63 -15.18
CA HIS A 38 4.98 -8.73 -15.79
C HIS A 38 5.16 -7.32 -15.24
N LYS A 39 4.47 -6.36 -15.83
CA LYS A 39 4.43 -5.00 -15.28
C LYS A 39 3.59 -4.96 -14.01
N ALA A 40 4.24 -4.82 -12.87
CA ALA A 40 3.56 -4.85 -11.58
C ALA A 40 2.53 -3.71 -11.44
N ARG A 41 1.40 -4.02 -10.81
CA ARG A 41 0.32 -3.10 -10.48
C ARG A 41 0.18 -3.04 -8.97
N ILE A 42 0.49 -1.90 -8.40
CA ILE A 42 0.50 -1.72 -6.94
C ILE A 42 -0.41 -0.56 -6.56
N VAL A 43 -1.35 -0.83 -5.65
CA VAL A 43 -2.31 0.17 -5.19
C VAL A 43 -1.84 0.82 -3.89
N ILE A 44 -2.00 2.14 -3.77
CA ILE A 44 -1.62 2.93 -2.59
C ILE A 44 -2.84 3.64 -2.04
N GLY A 45 -3.12 3.44 -0.75
CA GLY A 45 -4.05 4.23 0.04
C GLY A 45 -3.33 4.96 1.17
N LYS A 46 -3.91 6.04 1.63
CA LYS A 46 -3.37 6.82 2.75
C LYS A 46 -4.48 7.35 3.67
N ASP A 47 -4.12 7.63 4.92
CA ASP A 47 -4.96 8.40 5.81
C ASP A 47 -4.77 9.92 5.63
N THR A 48 -5.40 10.71 6.49
CA THR A 48 -5.40 12.18 6.41
C THR A 48 -4.19 12.83 7.06
N ARG A 49 -3.23 12.09 7.58
CA ARG A 49 -2.01 12.64 8.20
C ARG A 49 -1.25 13.49 7.20
N ARG A 50 -0.72 14.62 7.65
CA ARG A 50 0.05 15.53 6.79
C ARG A 50 1.24 14.83 6.12
N SER A 51 1.94 13.95 6.86
CA SER A 51 3.07 13.17 6.34
C SER A 51 2.68 12.08 5.35
N SER A 52 1.41 11.66 5.30
CA SER A 52 0.95 10.63 4.36
C SER A 52 1.12 11.05 2.89
N TYR A 53 1.03 12.34 2.61
CA TYR A 53 1.22 12.87 1.25
C TYR A 53 2.67 12.73 0.77
N MET A 54 3.66 13.08 1.59
CA MET A 54 5.06 12.93 1.20
C MET A 54 5.45 11.46 1.04
N PHE A 55 4.94 10.57 1.90
CA PHE A 55 5.19 9.14 1.79
C PHE A 55 4.53 8.52 0.56
N GLU A 56 3.32 8.94 0.20
CA GLU A 56 2.66 8.51 -1.05
C GLU A 56 3.52 8.87 -2.27
N TYR A 57 4.02 10.10 -2.35
CA TYR A 57 4.88 10.53 -3.46
C TYR A 57 6.20 9.76 -3.49
N ALA A 58 6.83 9.52 -2.35
CA ALA A 58 8.07 8.77 -2.26
C ALA A 58 7.89 7.30 -2.69
N LEU A 59 6.83 6.64 -2.21
CA LEU A 59 6.47 5.28 -2.63
C LEU A 59 6.17 5.21 -4.13
N ALA A 60 5.36 6.12 -4.64
CA ALA A 60 5.00 6.17 -6.07
C ALA A 60 6.24 6.40 -6.94
N ALA A 61 7.15 7.28 -6.53
CA ALA A 61 8.43 7.50 -7.23
C ALA A 61 9.29 6.23 -7.24
N GLY A 62 9.40 5.53 -6.11
CA GLY A 62 10.14 4.27 -6.01
C GLY A 62 9.57 3.17 -6.89
N LEU A 63 8.25 2.98 -6.86
CA LEU A 63 7.54 2.00 -7.69
C LEU A 63 7.75 2.27 -9.18
N THR A 64 7.50 3.49 -9.62
CA THR A 64 7.59 3.86 -11.04
C THR A 64 9.02 3.82 -11.56
N ALA A 65 10.01 4.19 -10.74
CA ALA A 65 11.43 4.05 -11.05
C ALA A 65 11.88 2.59 -11.20
N SER A 66 11.15 1.64 -10.62
CA SER A 66 11.36 0.20 -10.78
C SER A 66 10.48 -0.45 -11.85
N GLY A 67 9.68 0.33 -12.59
CA GLY A 67 8.85 -0.14 -13.68
C GLY A 67 7.41 -0.53 -13.31
N ALA A 68 7.04 -0.48 -12.04
CA ALA A 68 5.67 -0.75 -11.60
C ALA A 68 4.72 0.43 -11.83
N ASP A 69 3.46 0.15 -12.10
CA ASP A 69 2.41 1.17 -12.11
C ASP A 69 1.82 1.35 -10.70
N ALA A 70 1.77 2.58 -10.21
CA ALA A 70 1.25 2.96 -8.91
C ALA A 70 -0.18 3.52 -9.03
N TYR A 71 -1.14 2.82 -8.45
CA TYR A 71 -2.56 3.18 -8.48
C TYR A 71 -2.95 3.89 -7.20
N LEU A 72 -3.33 5.16 -7.28
CA LEU A 72 -3.58 6.02 -6.11
C LEU A 72 -5.06 6.01 -5.75
N LEU A 73 -5.42 5.41 -4.60
CA LEU A 73 -6.77 5.48 -4.03
C LEU A 73 -7.01 6.80 -3.29
N HIS A 74 -5.94 7.58 -3.05
CA HIS A 74 -5.96 8.76 -2.21
C HIS A 74 -6.37 8.45 -0.75
N VAL A 75 -7.06 9.38 -0.10
CA VAL A 75 -7.50 9.19 1.29
C VAL A 75 -8.55 8.09 1.37
N THR A 76 -8.24 7.03 2.11
CA THR A 76 -9.10 5.86 2.30
C THR A 76 -8.72 5.09 3.57
N THR A 77 -9.35 3.95 3.81
CA THR A 77 -9.13 3.09 4.98
C THR A 77 -8.31 1.84 4.61
N THR A 78 -7.67 1.23 5.59
CA THR A 78 -6.94 -0.04 5.40
C THR A 78 -7.82 -1.15 4.80
N PRO A 79 -9.06 -1.37 5.26
CA PRO A 79 -9.96 -2.36 4.64
C PRO A 79 -10.26 -2.07 3.16
N SER A 80 -10.33 -0.79 2.77
CA SER A 80 -10.50 -0.41 1.36
C SER A 80 -9.34 -0.88 0.49
N VAL A 81 -8.09 -0.66 0.94
CA VAL A 81 -6.89 -1.15 0.22
C VAL A 81 -6.91 -2.66 0.11
N SER A 82 -7.16 -3.38 1.22
CA SER A 82 -7.25 -4.85 1.23
C SER A 82 -8.34 -5.37 0.29
N TYR A 83 -9.50 -4.71 0.27
CA TYR A 83 -10.61 -5.07 -0.63
C TYR A 83 -10.21 -4.92 -2.10
N VAL A 84 -9.67 -3.76 -2.48
CA VAL A 84 -9.27 -3.48 -3.86
C VAL A 84 -8.19 -4.45 -4.34
N VAL A 85 -7.17 -4.70 -3.50
CA VAL A 85 -6.09 -5.62 -3.86
C VAL A 85 -6.62 -7.00 -4.24
N ARG A 86 -7.47 -7.59 -3.39
CA ARG A 86 -7.95 -8.96 -3.60
C ARG A 86 -9.06 -9.10 -4.63
N THR A 87 -9.72 -8.02 -5.02
CA THR A 87 -10.86 -8.06 -5.96
C THR A 87 -10.54 -7.56 -7.35
N GLU A 88 -9.38 -6.94 -7.57
CA GLU A 88 -9.05 -6.26 -8.82
C GLU A 88 -7.66 -6.58 -9.39
N ASP A 89 -7.13 -7.76 -9.06
CA ASP A 89 -5.86 -8.30 -9.61
C ASP A 89 -4.65 -7.35 -9.45
N PHE A 90 -4.48 -6.80 -8.26
CA PHE A 90 -3.25 -6.09 -7.89
C PHE A 90 -2.23 -7.06 -7.28
N ASP A 91 -0.96 -6.85 -7.56
CA ASP A 91 0.14 -7.66 -7.02
C ASP A 91 0.28 -7.46 -5.51
N CYS A 92 0.17 -6.21 -5.06
CA CYS A 92 0.08 -5.87 -3.64
C CYS A 92 -0.57 -4.49 -3.44
N GLY A 93 -0.88 -4.18 -2.19
CA GLY A 93 -1.34 -2.88 -1.76
C GLY A 93 -0.47 -2.29 -0.67
N ILE A 94 -0.43 -0.98 -0.60
CA ILE A 94 0.28 -0.23 0.42
C ILE A 94 -0.71 0.70 1.11
N MET A 95 -0.79 0.60 2.45
CA MET A 95 -1.55 1.56 3.26
C MET A 95 -0.60 2.42 4.07
N ILE A 96 -0.71 3.73 3.91
CA ILE A 96 0.05 4.73 4.64
C ILE A 96 -0.81 5.23 5.80
N SER A 97 -0.53 4.72 7.00
CA SER A 97 -1.25 5.09 8.22
C SER A 97 -0.54 4.54 9.45
N ALA A 98 -0.59 5.27 10.55
CA ALA A 98 -0.21 4.78 11.87
C ALA A 98 -1.41 4.51 12.78
N SER A 99 -2.63 4.34 12.21
CA SER A 99 -3.84 4.00 12.97
C SER A 99 -4.16 5.02 14.08
N HIS A 100 -4.05 4.61 15.34
CA HIS A 100 -4.35 5.44 16.53
C HIS A 100 -3.13 6.12 17.15
N ASN A 101 -1.95 5.97 16.55
CA ASN A 101 -0.73 6.66 17.01
C ASN A 101 -0.89 8.19 16.94
N PRO A 102 -0.08 8.98 17.67
CA PRO A 102 -0.06 10.43 17.58
C PRO A 102 0.05 10.95 16.14
N TYR A 103 -0.41 12.17 15.91
CA TYR A 103 -0.51 12.75 14.55
C TYR A 103 0.84 12.91 13.83
N TYR A 104 1.94 13.00 14.57
CA TYR A 104 3.30 13.12 14.03
C TYR A 104 3.91 11.77 13.63
N ASP A 105 3.33 10.65 14.06
CA ASP A 105 3.71 9.32 13.59
C ASP A 105 3.09 9.04 12.22
N ASN A 106 3.70 8.10 11.50
CA ASN A 106 3.09 7.47 10.33
C ASN A 106 3.55 6.01 10.21
N GLY A 107 3.03 5.31 9.22
CA GLY A 107 3.39 3.93 8.98
C GLY A 107 3.14 3.50 7.53
N ILE A 108 3.89 2.48 7.12
CA ILE A 108 3.73 1.81 5.83
C ILE A 108 3.39 0.35 6.10
N LYS A 109 2.18 -0.06 5.74
CA LYS A 109 1.73 -1.44 5.79
C LYS A 109 1.59 -1.98 4.38
N VAL A 110 2.28 -3.08 4.08
CA VAL A 110 2.16 -3.76 2.79
C VAL A 110 1.19 -4.94 2.92
N ILE A 111 0.31 -5.05 1.94
CA ILE A 111 -0.79 -6.02 1.87
C ILE A 111 -0.58 -6.85 0.61
N ASN A 112 -0.52 -8.18 0.74
CA ASN A 112 -0.32 -9.08 -0.40
C ASN A 112 -1.58 -9.17 -1.29
N SER A 113 -1.48 -9.87 -2.43
CA SER A 113 -2.58 -10.04 -3.40
C SER A 113 -3.84 -10.68 -2.83
N LYS A 114 -3.75 -11.39 -1.69
CA LYS A 114 -4.89 -11.97 -0.98
C LYS A 114 -5.58 -10.99 -0.01
N GLY A 115 -5.09 -9.75 0.08
CA GLY A 115 -5.62 -8.76 1.00
C GLY A 115 -5.14 -8.94 2.46
N GLN A 116 -4.08 -9.70 2.67
CA GLN A 116 -3.50 -10.00 3.98
C GLN A 116 -2.18 -9.25 4.17
N LYS A 117 -1.66 -9.26 5.40
CA LYS A 117 -0.31 -8.73 5.67
C LYS A 117 0.71 -9.44 4.78
N LEU A 118 1.70 -8.67 4.28
CA LEU A 118 2.82 -9.21 3.50
C LEU A 118 3.55 -10.30 4.28
N GLU A 119 4.04 -11.30 3.57
CA GLU A 119 4.79 -12.42 4.12
C GLU A 119 6.09 -11.93 4.78
N ALA A 120 6.39 -12.47 5.97
CA ALA A 120 7.55 -12.05 6.76
C ALA A 120 8.88 -12.22 6.00
N GLU A 121 8.98 -13.21 5.12
CA GLU A 121 10.15 -13.42 4.27
C GLU A 121 10.35 -12.27 3.28
N VAL A 122 9.26 -11.73 2.71
CA VAL A 122 9.33 -10.60 1.79
C VAL A 122 9.62 -9.31 2.55
N GLU A 123 9.00 -9.11 3.74
CA GLU A 123 9.34 -7.99 4.63
C GLU A 123 10.84 -7.96 4.95
N ALA A 124 11.44 -9.10 5.30
CA ALA A 124 12.87 -9.20 5.58
C ALA A 124 13.76 -8.83 4.37
N LYS A 125 13.33 -9.19 3.16
CA LYS A 125 14.03 -8.80 1.92
C LYS A 125 13.93 -7.29 1.66
N VAL A 126 12.79 -6.68 1.94
CA VAL A 126 12.62 -5.21 1.89
C VAL A 126 13.56 -4.53 2.87
N GLU A 127 13.64 -5.04 4.10
CA GLU A 127 14.53 -4.51 5.14
C GLU A 127 16.00 -4.58 4.73
N ALA A 128 16.46 -5.72 4.21
CA ALA A 128 17.81 -5.91 3.71
C ALA A 128 18.13 -4.92 2.57
N TYR A 129 17.17 -4.62 1.69
CA TYR A 129 17.34 -3.60 0.66
C TYR A 129 17.41 -2.18 1.25
N ILE A 130 16.61 -1.86 2.24
CA ILE A 130 16.68 -0.57 2.95
C ILE A 130 18.08 -0.35 3.54
N ASP A 131 18.64 -1.39 4.14
CA ASP A 131 19.98 -1.35 4.75
C ASP A 131 21.14 -1.43 3.74
N GLY A 132 20.85 -1.66 2.44
CA GLY A 132 21.86 -1.77 1.40
C GLY A 132 22.54 -3.15 1.32
N GLU A 133 21.96 -4.18 1.93
CA GLU A 133 22.52 -5.54 1.99
C GLU A 133 22.12 -6.40 0.78
N SER A 134 21.13 -5.99 -0.02
CA SER A 134 20.55 -6.77 -1.13
C SER A 134 21.12 -6.42 -2.51
N GLY A 135 22.14 -5.56 -2.59
CA GLY A 135 22.64 -5.06 -3.87
C GLY A 135 21.76 -4.00 -4.52
N GLU A 136 22.16 -3.57 -5.72
CA GLU A 136 21.43 -2.53 -6.46
C GLU A 136 20.30 -3.11 -7.29
N ILE A 137 19.13 -2.47 -7.22
CA ILE A 137 18.00 -2.72 -8.11
C ILE A 137 18.14 -1.81 -9.35
N PRO A 138 18.09 -2.34 -10.58
CA PRO A 138 18.19 -1.53 -11.77
C PRO A 138 17.03 -0.54 -11.87
N LEU A 139 17.31 0.64 -12.44
CA LEU A 139 16.27 1.61 -12.79
C LEU A 139 15.62 1.20 -14.12
N ALA A 140 14.29 1.26 -14.16
CA ALA A 140 13.54 1.13 -15.40
C ALA A 140 13.90 2.27 -16.37
N LYS A 141 13.88 1.98 -17.69
CA LYS A 141 14.25 2.96 -18.71
C LYS A 141 13.18 3.02 -19.80
N LYS A 142 13.04 4.21 -20.40
CA LYS A 142 12.13 4.44 -21.53
C LYS A 142 10.69 3.98 -21.23
N GLU A 143 10.11 3.15 -22.07
CA GLU A 143 8.76 2.59 -21.95
C GLU A 143 8.58 1.62 -20.77
N ALA A 144 9.68 1.12 -20.20
CA ALA A 144 9.62 0.31 -18.99
C ALA A 144 9.38 1.12 -17.70
N ILE A 145 9.58 2.45 -17.72
CA ILE A 145 9.25 3.30 -16.57
C ILE A 145 7.76 3.16 -16.26
N GLY A 146 7.42 2.99 -14.98
CA GLY A 146 6.05 2.95 -14.52
C GLY A 146 5.38 4.32 -14.52
N ARG A 147 4.08 4.34 -14.29
CA ARG A 147 3.28 5.57 -14.18
C ARG A 147 2.40 5.55 -12.95
N THR A 148 1.96 6.72 -12.53
CA THR A 148 0.88 6.86 -11.55
C THR A 148 -0.47 6.87 -12.26
N VAL A 149 -1.46 6.23 -11.64
CA VAL A 149 -2.85 6.20 -12.11
C VAL A 149 -3.74 6.70 -10.98
N ASP A 150 -4.55 7.73 -11.25
CA ASP A 150 -5.61 8.12 -10.33
C ASP A 150 -6.67 7.01 -10.30
N TYR A 151 -6.87 6.40 -9.13
CA TYR A 151 -7.73 5.22 -9.00
C TYR A 151 -8.82 5.40 -7.93
N ALA A 152 -9.39 6.58 -7.83
CA ALA A 152 -10.53 6.85 -6.95
C ALA A 152 -11.71 5.88 -7.20
N ALA A 153 -11.84 5.35 -8.42
CA ALA A 153 -12.85 4.35 -8.76
C ALA A 153 -12.75 3.07 -7.89
N GLY A 154 -11.54 2.61 -7.56
CA GLY A 154 -11.35 1.45 -6.66
C GLY A 154 -11.91 1.72 -5.27
N ARG A 155 -11.63 2.89 -4.70
CA ARG A 155 -12.21 3.32 -3.43
C ARG A 155 -13.74 3.37 -3.49
N ASN A 156 -14.30 3.89 -4.57
CA ASN A 156 -15.75 3.99 -4.74
C ASN A 156 -16.41 2.61 -4.83
N ARG A 157 -15.76 1.60 -5.43
CA ARG A 157 -16.25 0.22 -5.42
C ARG A 157 -16.31 -0.36 -4.02
N TYR A 158 -15.32 -0.09 -3.17
CA TYR A 158 -15.37 -0.50 -1.77
C TYR A 158 -16.54 0.14 -1.03
N ILE A 159 -16.81 1.44 -1.24
CA ILE A 159 -17.97 2.11 -0.67
C ILE A 159 -19.27 1.45 -1.16
N GLY A 160 -19.39 1.17 -2.45
CA GLY A 160 -20.53 0.45 -3.02
C GLY A 160 -20.73 -0.95 -2.42
N HIS A 161 -19.63 -1.67 -2.18
CA HIS A 161 -19.67 -2.95 -1.48
C HIS A 161 -20.23 -2.81 -0.05
N LEU A 162 -19.77 -1.84 0.72
CA LEU A 162 -20.29 -1.59 2.07
C LEU A 162 -21.79 -1.25 2.06
N ILE A 163 -22.22 -0.41 1.12
CA ILE A 163 -23.63 -0.05 0.95
C ILE A 163 -24.46 -1.30 0.65
N SER A 164 -23.98 -2.19 -0.23
CA SER A 164 -24.70 -3.44 -0.56
C SER A 164 -24.88 -4.36 0.63
N LEU A 165 -23.91 -4.42 1.55
CA LEU A 165 -24.01 -5.19 2.78
C LEU A 165 -25.03 -4.56 3.74
N ALA A 166 -25.00 -3.24 3.92
CA ALA A 166 -25.94 -2.53 4.77
C ALA A 166 -27.39 -2.69 4.30
N THR A 167 -27.63 -2.62 2.99
CA THR A 167 -28.98 -2.79 2.41
C THR A 167 -29.54 -4.20 2.67
N ARG A 168 -28.70 -5.23 2.63
CA ARG A 168 -29.11 -6.59 3.01
C ARG A 168 -29.53 -6.71 4.46
N SER A 169 -28.73 -6.18 5.37
CA SER A 169 -29.02 -6.19 6.82
C SER A 169 -30.33 -5.48 7.16
N PHE A 170 -30.63 -4.35 6.53
CA PHE A 170 -31.89 -3.64 6.73
C PHE A 170 -33.09 -4.43 6.22
N LYS A 171 -32.97 -5.22 5.17
CA LYS A 171 -34.04 -6.05 4.63
C LYS A 171 -34.34 -7.22 5.55
N GLU A 172 -33.30 -7.91 6.03
CA GLU A 172 -33.42 -9.03 6.98
C GLU A 172 -34.05 -8.59 8.32
N VAL A 173 -33.73 -7.39 8.82
CA VAL A 173 -34.32 -6.83 10.04
C VAL A 173 -35.80 -6.47 9.81
N LYS A 174 -36.18 -6.02 8.63
CA LYS A 174 -37.57 -5.68 8.31
C LYS A 174 -38.45 -6.93 8.19
N ASP A 175 -37.92 -7.97 7.58
CA ASP A 175 -38.63 -9.25 7.39
C ASP A 175 -38.72 -10.07 8.70
N GLY A 176 -37.97 -9.71 9.73
CA GLY A 176 -38.06 -10.31 11.09
C GLY A 176 -38.86 -9.50 12.11
N LEU A 177 -39.49 -8.41 11.70
CA LEU A 177 -40.38 -7.56 12.56
C LEU A 177 -41.87 -7.67 12.20
N ASP A 178 -42.24 -8.53 11.26
CA ASP A 178 -43.58 -8.98 10.93
C ASP A 178 -43.87 -10.31 11.69
#